data_29b9d0eee6eaba68ae6929c9abeda95e
#
_entry.id   29b9d0eee6eaba68ae6929c9abeda95e
#
_cell.length_a   1.000
_cell.length_b   1.000
_cell.length_c   1.000
_cell.angle_alpha   90.00
_cell.angle_beta   90.00
_cell.angle_gamma   90.00
#
_symmetry.space_group_name_H-M   'P 1'
#
loop_
_entity.id
_entity.type
_entity.pdbx_description
1 polymer ?
#
loop_
_entity_poly.entity_id
_entity_poly.type
_entity_poly.pdbx_seq_one_letter_code
_entity_poly.pdbx_strand_id
1 'polypeptide(L)'
;MKELWVEKYRPTSVKDYVFRDDKQKKQVSSWVESGAIPHLLFSGAAGTGKTTLAKVLLNELDVDGGDVMFINASSENNVDTMRTKINGFASSLPFSGDFKYVLLDESDYLSQNAQAILRNMMETYSTTCRFILTCNYPNKVIPAIHSRCQGYHIEKLDTNEFTARIAEILLAENVKPDLETLDIYVRSTYPDLRKCINMVQQNIVDGKLQQPGQGEGGESDWVLEYVAMFQIGKIADARKLIVSKARAEEYEGVYRKLYENLDWFGEDELTKGKALLCIRDGLVNHSLVADPEINLSATLLELQHIAKK
;
A
#
# COMPACT_ATOMS: atom_id res chain seq x y z
N MET A 1 -24.08 12.50 5.27
CA MET A 1 -22.65 12.18 5.46
C MET A 1 -22.06 11.94 4.07
N LYS A 2 -20.98 12.59 3.66
CA LYS A 2 -20.35 12.28 2.35
C LYS A 2 -19.77 10.87 2.44
N GLU A 3 -20.09 10.03 1.47
CA GLU A 3 -19.55 8.68 1.36
C GLU A 3 -18.04 8.70 1.22
N LEU A 4 -17.33 7.78 1.88
CA LEU A 4 -15.89 7.68 1.77
C LEU A 4 -15.49 7.10 0.41
N TRP A 5 -14.70 7.82 -0.36
CA TRP A 5 -14.30 7.40 -1.69
C TRP A 5 -13.50 6.10 -1.70
N VAL A 6 -12.72 5.84 -0.66
CA VAL A 6 -12.01 4.57 -0.52
C VAL A 6 -12.93 3.35 -0.45
N GLU A 7 -14.16 3.51 0.01
CA GLU A 7 -15.16 2.43 0.01
C GLU A 7 -16.01 2.48 -1.27
N LYS A 8 -16.47 3.66 -1.70
CA LYS A 8 -17.27 3.84 -2.91
C LYS A 8 -16.57 3.33 -4.17
N TYR A 9 -15.26 3.60 -4.30
CA TYR A 9 -14.44 3.21 -5.46
C TYR A 9 -13.55 2.01 -5.20
N ARG A 10 -13.85 1.22 -4.17
CA ARG A 10 -13.15 -0.04 -3.92
C ARG A 10 -13.35 -0.98 -5.11
N PRO A 11 -12.28 -1.46 -5.76
CA PRO A 11 -12.40 -2.41 -6.85
C PRO A 11 -13.25 -3.63 -6.48
N THR A 12 -14.17 -3.99 -7.38
CA THR A 12 -15.01 -5.18 -7.28
C THR A 12 -14.69 -6.20 -8.37
N SER A 13 -13.95 -5.79 -9.40
CA SER A 13 -13.53 -6.62 -10.50
C SER A 13 -12.01 -6.57 -10.73
N VAL A 14 -11.48 -7.59 -11.42
CA VAL A 14 -10.05 -7.62 -11.83
C VAL A 14 -9.71 -6.45 -12.74
N LYS A 15 -10.68 -5.95 -13.50
CA LYS A 15 -10.48 -4.82 -14.44
C LYS A 15 -10.23 -3.50 -13.70
N ASP A 16 -10.86 -3.32 -12.55
CA ASP A 16 -10.78 -2.09 -11.75
C ASP A 16 -9.58 -2.08 -10.80
N TYR A 17 -8.91 -3.22 -10.65
CA TYR A 17 -7.79 -3.36 -9.73
C TYR A 17 -6.48 -2.89 -10.38
N VAL A 18 -5.72 -2.06 -9.67
CA VAL A 18 -4.40 -1.57 -10.09
C VAL A 18 -3.35 -2.63 -9.79
N PHE A 19 -2.74 -3.18 -10.84
CA PHE A 19 -1.67 -4.16 -10.74
C PHE A 19 -0.29 -3.51 -10.81
N ARG A 20 0.73 -4.26 -10.43
CA ARG A 20 2.14 -3.85 -10.62
C ARG A 20 2.54 -3.94 -12.09
N ASP A 21 2.12 -5.03 -12.75
CA ASP A 21 2.48 -5.36 -14.12
C ASP A 21 1.47 -6.35 -14.75
N ASP A 22 1.53 -6.48 -16.09
CA ASP A 22 0.69 -7.41 -16.85
C ASP A 22 0.88 -8.87 -16.44
N LYS A 23 2.05 -9.27 -15.94
CA LYS A 23 2.30 -10.64 -15.50
C LYS A 23 1.45 -10.97 -14.28
N GLN A 24 1.38 -10.07 -13.31
CA GLN A 24 0.52 -10.21 -12.15
C GLN A 24 -0.96 -10.25 -12.54
N LYS A 25 -1.38 -9.35 -13.44
CA LYS A 25 -2.74 -9.32 -13.96
C LYS A 25 -3.13 -10.64 -14.64
N LYS A 26 -2.28 -11.16 -15.52
CA LYS A 26 -2.50 -12.47 -16.18
C LYS A 26 -2.58 -13.62 -15.20
N GLN A 27 -1.75 -13.63 -14.15
CA GLN A 27 -1.79 -14.68 -13.12
C GLN A 27 -3.12 -14.67 -12.37
N VAL A 28 -3.60 -13.49 -11.96
CA VAL A 28 -4.89 -13.35 -11.28
C VAL A 28 -6.03 -13.75 -12.21
N SER A 29 -6.02 -13.31 -13.48
CA SER A 29 -7.02 -13.70 -14.48
C SER A 29 -7.05 -15.22 -14.69
N SER A 30 -5.89 -15.90 -14.69
CA SER A 30 -5.85 -17.36 -14.85
C SER A 30 -6.49 -18.11 -13.67
N TRP A 31 -6.43 -17.57 -12.45
CA TRP A 31 -7.15 -18.14 -11.32
C TRP A 31 -8.66 -18.01 -11.46
N VAL A 32 -9.13 -16.84 -11.93
CA VAL A 32 -10.56 -16.63 -12.20
C VAL A 32 -11.04 -17.56 -13.32
N GLU A 33 -10.31 -17.65 -14.43
CA GLU A 33 -10.64 -18.54 -15.57
C GLU A 33 -10.67 -20.03 -15.18
N SER A 34 -9.79 -20.45 -14.26
CA SER A 34 -9.76 -21.84 -13.79
C SER A 34 -10.89 -22.17 -12.80
N GLY A 35 -11.61 -21.17 -12.30
CA GLY A 35 -12.67 -21.34 -11.29
C GLY A 35 -12.16 -21.77 -9.91
N ALA A 36 -10.85 -21.83 -9.70
CA ALA A 36 -10.26 -22.27 -8.44
C ALA A 36 -8.96 -21.53 -8.11
N ILE A 37 -8.75 -21.29 -6.82
CA ILE A 37 -7.51 -20.70 -6.30
C ILE A 37 -6.81 -21.68 -5.34
N PRO A 38 -5.46 -21.65 -5.28
CA PRO A 38 -4.74 -22.35 -4.22
C PRO A 38 -4.87 -21.59 -2.89
N HIS A 39 -4.21 -22.06 -1.82
CA HIS A 39 -3.97 -21.19 -0.67
C HIS A 39 -3.08 -20.03 -1.12
N LEU A 40 -3.45 -18.80 -0.76
CA LEU A 40 -2.78 -17.58 -1.19
C LEU A 40 -2.19 -16.81 0.00
N LEU A 41 -1.01 -16.23 -0.19
CA LEU A 41 -0.42 -15.28 0.74
C LEU A 41 -0.09 -13.98 0.00
N PHE A 42 -0.91 -12.96 0.22
CA PHE A 42 -0.69 -11.62 -0.31
C PHE A 42 0.17 -10.81 0.66
N SER A 43 1.34 -10.40 0.24
CA SER A 43 2.26 -9.58 1.03
C SER A 43 2.56 -8.25 0.34
N GLY A 44 2.93 -7.23 1.12
CA GLY A 44 3.29 -5.91 0.57
C GLY A 44 2.99 -4.77 1.53
N ALA A 45 3.32 -3.54 1.13
CA ALA A 45 3.11 -2.34 1.94
C ALA A 45 1.61 -2.10 2.27
N ALA A 46 1.35 -1.29 3.30
CA ALA A 46 -0.01 -0.86 3.61
C ALA A 46 -0.63 -0.08 2.42
N GLY A 47 -1.95 -0.16 2.26
CA GLY A 47 -2.68 0.60 1.23
C GLY A 47 -2.50 0.13 -0.22
N THR A 48 -1.72 -0.94 -0.50
CA THR A 48 -1.49 -1.48 -1.86
C THR A 48 -2.59 -2.39 -2.38
N GLY A 49 -3.68 -2.58 -1.63
CA GLY A 49 -4.87 -3.31 -2.10
C GLY A 49 -4.87 -4.81 -1.84
N LYS A 50 -4.03 -5.38 -0.96
CA LYS A 50 -3.99 -6.83 -0.63
C LYS A 50 -5.37 -7.42 -0.30
N THR A 51 -6.04 -6.86 0.69
CA THR A 51 -7.38 -7.29 1.12
C THR A 51 -8.42 -7.06 0.02
N THR A 52 -8.25 -5.99 -0.77
CA THR A 52 -9.11 -5.71 -1.92
C THR A 52 -8.96 -6.78 -2.99
N LEU A 53 -7.73 -7.19 -3.33
CA LEU A 53 -7.49 -8.26 -4.30
C LEU A 53 -8.11 -9.58 -3.87
N ALA A 54 -8.00 -9.92 -2.57
CA ALA A 54 -8.64 -11.11 -2.03
C ALA A 54 -10.16 -11.08 -2.24
N LYS A 55 -10.81 -9.94 -1.94
CA LYS A 55 -12.26 -9.76 -2.13
C LYS A 55 -12.65 -9.75 -3.62
N VAL A 56 -11.85 -9.12 -4.49
CA VAL A 56 -12.06 -9.14 -5.94
C VAL A 56 -12.03 -10.58 -6.48
N LEU A 57 -11.04 -11.38 -6.08
CA LEU A 57 -10.98 -12.79 -6.48
C LEU A 57 -12.21 -13.59 -6.05
N LEU A 58 -12.65 -13.45 -4.80
CA LEU A 58 -13.85 -14.15 -4.32
C LEU A 58 -15.12 -13.70 -5.05
N ASN A 59 -15.21 -12.43 -5.40
CA ASN A 59 -16.33 -11.90 -6.18
C ASN A 59 -16.31 -12.39 -7.64
N GLU A 60 -15.16 -12.40 -8.30
CA GLU A 60 -15.02 -12.90 -9.69
C GLU A 60 -15.22 -14.42 -9.78
N LEU A 61 -14.97 -15.16 -8.71
CA LEU A 61 -15.26 -16.60 -8.61
C LEU A 61 -16.73 -16.88 -8.24
N ASP A 62 -17.56 -15.84 -8.11
CA ASP A 62 -18.97 -15.91 -7.72
C ASP A 62 -19.22 -16.76 -6.46
N VAL A 63 -18.35 -16.58 -5.46
CA VAL A 63 -18.42 -17.34 -4.21
C VAL A 63 -19.57 -16.83 -3.36
N ASP A 64 -20.46 -17.73 -2.92
CA ASP A 64 -21.53 -17.39 -2.00
C ASP A 64 -21.00 -16.81 -0.68
N GLY A 65 -21.64 -15.77 -0.17
CA GLY A 65 -21.21 -15.10 1.07
C GLY A 65 -21.20 -16.03 2.30
N GLY A 66 -22.01 -17.10 2.31
CA GLY A 66 -22.01 -18.12 3.35
C GLY A 66 -20.80 -19.07 3.28
N ASP A 67 -20.11 -19.07 2.13
CA ASP A 67 -18.88 -19.86 1.92
C ASP A 67 -17.60 -19.02 2.09
N VAL A 68 -17.73 -17.76 2.56
CA VAL A 68 -16.60 -16.89 2.90
C VAL A 68 -16.61 -16.53 4.38
N MET A 69 -15.53 -16.85 5.07
CA MET A 69 -15.25 -16.36 6.42
C MET A 69 -14.16 -15.32 6.39
N PHE A 70 -14.45 -14.12 6.91
CA PHE A 70 -13.48 -13.05 7.08
C PHE A 70 -13.05 -12.94 8.54
N ILE A 71 -11.74 -12.98 8.79
CA ILE A 71 -11.13 -12.76 10.11
C ILE A 71 -10.03 -11.72 9.97
N ASN A 72 -10.10 -10.67 10.80
CA ASN A 72 -8.98 -9.73 10.95
C ASN A 72 -8.14 -10.15 12.16
N ALA A 73 -6.90 -10.60 11.89
CA ALA A 73 -6.00 -11.12 12.91
C ALA A 73 -5.46 -10.04 13.87
N SER A 74 -5.54 -8.76 13.51
CA SER A 74 -5.14 -7.68 14.42
C SER A 74 -6.18 -7.42 15.51
N SER A 75 -7.46 -7.69 15.24
CA SER A 75 -8.57 -7.53 16.20
C SER A 75 -8.98 -8.85 16.85
N GLU A 76 -8.88 -9.97 16.14
CA GLU A 76 -9.25 -11.30 16.62
C GLU A 76 -8.00 -12.17 16.75
N ASN A 77 -7.18 -11.93 17.78
CA ASN A 77 -5.92 -12.65 18.00
C ASN A 77 -6.02 -13.79 19.02
N ASN A 78 -7.19 -14.04 19.62
CA ASN A 78 -7.39 -15.16 20.52
C ASN A 78 -7.35 -16.49 19.74
N VAL A 79 -6.33 -17.28 20.03
CA VAL A 79 -6.02 -18.55 19.34
C VAL A 79 -7.17 -19.56 19.40
N ASP A 80 -7.79 -19.72 20.56
CA ASP A 80 -8.86 -20.72 20.76
C ASP A 80 -10.15 -20.30 20.06
N THR A 81 -10.49 -19.00 20.11
CA THR A 81 -11.65 -18.45 19.41
C THR A 81 -11.49 -18.62 17.91
N MET A 82 -10.33 -18.24 17.36
CA MET A 82 -10.02 -18.38 15.94
C MET A 82 -10.08 -19.86 15.52
N ARG A 83 -9.45 -20.75 16.29
CA ARG A 83 -9.47 -22.20 16.04
C ARG A 83 -10.89 -22.75 15.99
N THR A 84 -11.73 -22.41 16.95
CA THR A 84 -13.12 -22.91 17.04
C THR A 84 -13.94 -22.39 15.85
N LYS A 85 -13.83 -21.09 15.52
CA LYS A 85 -14.54 -20.50 14.38
C LYS A 85 -14.15 -21.16 13.05
N ILE A 86 -12.84 -21.29 12.79
CA ILE A 86 -12.34 -21.85 11.53
C ILE A 86 -12.71 -23.34 11.44
N ASN A 87 -12.53 -24.12 12.51
CA ASN A 87 -12.90 -25.53 12.51
C ASN A 87 -14.39 -25.74 12.22
N GLY A 88 -15.27 -25.00 12.90
CA GLY A 88 -16.71 -25.07 12.69
C GLY A 88 -17.10 -24.71 11.25
N PHE A 89 -16.47 -23.71 10.66
CA PHE A 89 -16.73 -23.28 9.30
C PHE A 89 -16.16 -24.28 8.27
N ALA A 90 -14.89 -24.65 8.38
CA ALA A 90 -14.20 -25.46 7.38
C ALA A 90 -14.62 -26.94 7.39
N SER A 91 -15.20 -27.42 8.49
CA SER A 91 -15.74 -28.79 8.59
C SER A 91 -17.11 -28.97 7.96
N SER A 92 -17.85 -27.87 7.67
CA SER A 92 -19.13 -27.93 6.99
C SER A 92 -18.96 -27.91 5.47
N LEU A 93 -19.91 -28.52 4.75
CA LEU A 93 -19.92 -28.49 3.29
C LEU A 93 -20.19 -27.06 2.76
N PRO A 94 -19.63 -26.67 1.60
CA PRO A 94 -19.97 -25.41 0.95
C PRO A 94 -21.45 -25.37 0.55
N PHE A 95 -22.02 -24.16 0.54
CA PHE A 95 -23.40 -23.93 0.06
C PHE A 95 -23.44 -24.00 -1.48
N SER A 96 -22.40 -23.45 -2.12
CA SER A 96 -22.25 -23.48 -3.57
C SER A 96 -20.78 -23.73 -3.93
N GLY A 97 -20.52 -24.33 -5.11
CA GLY A 97 -19.16 -24.61 -5.55
C GLY A 97 -18.46 -25.72 -4.77
N ASP A 98 -17.13 -25.80 -4.94
CA ASP A 98 -16.32 -26.90 -4.45
C ASP A 98 -15.61 -26.57 -3.11
N PHE A 99 -15.44 -25.28 -2.80
CA PHE A 99 -14.62 -24.84 -1.67
C PHE A 99 -15.27 -23.75 -0.84
N LYS A 100 -14.99 -23.77 0.47
CA LYS A 100 -15.12 -22.64 1.36
C LYS A 100 -13.83 -21.83 1.39
N TYR A 101 -13.93 -20.55 1.73
CA TYR A 101 -12.81 -19.62 1.74
C TYR A 101 -12.67 -18.93 3.08
N VAL A 102 -11.48 -19.01 3.67
CA VAL A 102 -11.13 -18.29 4.90
C VAL A 102 -10.16 -17.17 4.50
N LEU A 103 -10.60 -15.93 4.60
CA LEU A 103 -9.77 -14.74 4.39
C LEU A 103 -9.28 -14.23 5.75
N LEU A 104 -7.97 -14.41 6.00
CA LEU A 104 -7.27 -13.88 7.17
C LEU A 104 -6.51 -12.62 6.81
N ASP A 105 -7.05 -11.50 7.22
CA ASP A 105 -6.42 -10.19 7.02
C ASP A 105 -5.42 -9.90 8.13
N GLU A 106 -4.29 -9.27 7.79
CA GLU A 106 -3.21 -8.90 8.73
C GLU A 106 -2.62 -10.11 9.49
N SER A 107 -2.41 -11.24 8.81
CA SER A 107 -1.96 -12.50 9.41
C SER A 107 -0.58 -12.43 10.08
N ASP A 108 0.21 -11.41 9.83
CA ASP A 108 1.47 -11.09 10.52
C ASP A 108 1.27 -10.63 11.99
N TYR A 109 0.04 -10.36 12.42
CA TYR A 109 -0.32 -10.15 13.84
C TYR A 109 -0.59 -11.45 14.60
N LEU A 110 -0.72 -12.59 13.90
CA LEU A 110 -0.90 -13.88 14.57
C LEU A 110 0.36 -14.29 15.35
N SER A 111 0.16 -14.80 16.58
CA SER A 111 1.24 -15.43 17.33
C SER A 111 1.78 -16.66 16.60
N GLN A 112 3.01 -17.08 16.90
CA GLN A 112 3.61 -18.28 16.32
C GLN A 112 2.76 -19.54 16.60
N ASN A 113 2.14 -19.64 17.78
CA ASN A 113 1.24 -20.73 18.12
C ASN A 113 -0.02 -20.73 17.26
N ALA A 114 -0.63 -19.54 17.04
CA ALA A 114 -1.79 -19.40 16.16
C ALA A 114 -1.45 -19.81 14.72
N GLN A 115 -0.30 -19.38 14.22
CA GLN A 115 0.18 -19.75 12.90
C GLN A 115 0.45 -21.26 12.76
N ALA A 116 0.99 -21.91 13.79
CA ALA A 116 1.18 -23.36 13.80
C ALA A 116 -0.15 -24.14 13.76
N ILE A 117 -1.18 -23.65 14.46
CA ILE A 117 -2.53 -24.20 14.40
C ILE A 117 -3.14 -23.99 13.01
N LEU A 118 -3.03 -22.77 12.46
CA LEU A 118 -3.51 -22.44 11.12
C LEU A 118 -2.88 -23.36 10.06
N ARG A 119 -1.57 -23.63 10.14
CA ARG A 119 -0.89 -24.60 9.29
C ARG A 119 -1.57 -25.96 9.31
N ASN A 120 -1.88 -26.48 10.51
CA ASN A 120 -2.53 -27.79 10.65
C ASN A 120 -3.94 -27.78 10.03
N MET A 121 -4.70 -26.68 10.20
CA MET A 121 -6.01 -26.52 9.59
C MET A 121 -5.94 -26.49 8.06
N MET A 122 -4.95 -25.81 7.49
CA MET A 122 -4.73 -25.78 6.04
C MET A 122 -4.49 -27.18 5.47
N GLU A 123 -3.80 -28.06 6.21
CA GLU A 123 -3.61 -29.45 5.82
C GLU A 123 -4.91 -30.26 5.98
N THR A 124 -5.56 -30.14 7.13
CA THR A 124 -6.77 -30.92 7.45
C THR A 124 -7.92 -30.64 6.49
N TYR A 125 -8.12 -29.37 6.15
CA TYR A 125 -9.25 -28.92 5.32
C TYR A 125 -8.85 -28.61 3.86
N SER A 126 -7.71 -29.12 3.40
CA SER A 126 -7.20 -28.85 2.05
C SER A 126 -8.13 -29.26 0.91
N THR A 127 -9.02 -30.20 1.15
CA THR A 127 -10.01 -30.70 0.17
C THR A 127 -11.31 -29.89 0.13
N THR A 128 -11.61 -29.14 1.19
CA THR A 128 -12.90 -28.44 1.36
C THR A 128 -12.76 -26.94 1.54
N CYS A 129 -11.57 -26.44 1.89
CA CYS A 129 -11.37 -25.05 2.24
C CYS A 129 -10.08 -24.48 1.61
N ARG A 130 -10.15 -23.23 1.16
CA ARG A 130 -9.00 -22.45 0.71
C ARG A 130 -8.75 -21.29 1.68
N PHE A 131 -7.49 -20.99 1.91
CA PHE A 131 -7.07 -19.91 2.80
C PHE A 131 -6.42 -18.80 1.98
N ILE A 132 -6.85 -17.56 2.19
CA ILE A 132 -6.25 -16.36 1.62
C ILE A 132 -5.75 -15.54 2.81
N LEU A 133 -4.44 -15.38 2.90
CA LEU A 133 -3.78 -14.60 3.94
C LEU A 133 -3.29 -13.28 3.37
N THR A 134 -3.40 -12.21 4.14
CA THR A 134 -2.71 -10.95 3.83
C THR A 134 -1.71 -10.62 4.93
N CYS A 135 -0.60 -9.98 4.59
CA CYS A 135 0.37 -9.49 5.58
C CYS A 135 1.14 -8.28 5.06
N ASN A 136 1.57 -7.41 5.97
CA ASN A 136 2.48 -6.32 5.66
C ASN A 136 3.95 -6.78 5.79
N TYR A 137 4.23 -7.66 6.73
CA TYR A 137 5.57 -8.14 7.07
C TYR A 137 5.67 -9.65 6.84
N PRO A 138 6.03 -10.12 5.62
CA PRO A 138 6.09 -11.55 5.31
C PRO A 138 7.10 -12.32 6.17
N ASN A 139 8.13 -11.65 6.70
CA ASN A 139 9.10 -12.24 7.62
C ASN A 139 8.53 -12.60 9.00
N LYS A 140 7.36 -12.07 9.36
CA LYS A 140 6.63 -12.47 10.57
C LYS A 140 5.76 -13.71 10.38
N VAL A 141 5.54 -14.13 9.14
CA VAL A 141 4.80 -15.34 8.81
C VAL A 141 5.76 -16.52 8.79
N ILE A 142 5.42 -17.61 9.48
CA ILE A 142 6.32 -18.77 9.61
C ILE A 142 6.56 -19.46 8.26
N PRO A 143 7.77 -20.04 8.02
CA PRO A 143 8.09 -20.72 6.76
C PRO A 143 7.12 -21.84 6.38
N ALA A 144 6.54 -22.50 7.39
CA ALA A 144 5.57 -23.57 7.19
C ALA A 144 4.25 -23.11 6.53
N ILE A 145 3.83 -21.84 6.69
CA ILE A 145 2.70 -21.25 5.97
C ILE A 145 3.15 -20.86 4.57
N HIS A 146 4.32 -20.24 4.43
CA HIS A 146 4.87 -19.88 3.12
C HIS A 146 4.95 -21.08 2.16
N SER A 147 5.36 -22.26 2.66
CA SER A 147 5.46 -23.48 1.84
C SER A 147 4.11 -24.06 1.39
N ARG A 148 3.00 -23.62 1.98
CA ARG A 148 1.63 -24.10 1.66
C ARG A 148 0.82 -23.11 0.86
N CYS A 149 1.27 -21.86 0.83
CA CYS A 149 0.62 -20.80 0.09
C CYS A 149 1.37 -20.49 -1.20
N GLN A 150 0.64 -20.15 -2.24
CA GLN A 150 1.23 -19.45 -3.35
C GLN A 150 1.42 -17.99 -2.94
N GLY A 151 2.67 -17.56 -2.82
CA GLY A 151 3.04 -16.20 -2.47
C GLY A 151 2.78 -15.24 -3.61
N TYR A 152 2.17 -14.11 -3.32
CA TYR A 152 1.92 -13.02 -4.26
C TYR A 152 2.33 -11.71 -3.60
N HIS A 153 3.45 -11.15 -4.06
CA HIS A 153 4.02 -9.96 -3.46
C HIS A 153 3.66 -8.70 -4.23
N ILE A 154 3.02 -7.76 -3.54
CA ILE A 154 2.59 -6.46 -4.08
C ILE A 154 3.55 -5.39 -3.54
N GLU A 155 4.67 -5.18 -4.23
CA GLU A 155 5.67 -4.19 -3.82
C GLU A 155 5.30 -2.78 -4.22
N LYS A 156 5.16 -2.58 -5.52
CA LYS A 156 4.85 -1.29 -6.13
C LYS A 156 3.76 -1.51 -7.17
N LEU A 157 2.81 -0.60 -7.19
CA LEU A 157 1.79 -0.55 -8.23
C LEU A 157 2.38 0.10 -9.48
N ASP A 158 1.82 -0.13 -10.65
CA ASP A 158 2.19 0.66 -11.82
C ASP A 158 1.79 2.13 -11.57
N THR A 159 2.76 3.04 -11.73
CA THR A 159 2.55 4.46 -11.40
C THR A 159 1.56 5.11 -12.37
N ASN A 160 1.53 4.68 -13.64
CA ASN A 160 0.61 5.23 -14.62
C ASN A 160 -0.82 4.76 -14.32
N GLU A 161 -1.01 3.46 -14.03
CA GLU A 161 -2.32 2.92 -13.63
C GLU A 161 -2.78 3.52 -12.29
N PHE A 162 -1.87 3.73 -11.34
CA PHE A 162 -2.17 4.41 -10.07
C PHE A 162 -2.70 5.83 -10.31
N THR A 163 -1.99 6.61 -11.14
CA THR A 163 -2.39 7.99 -11.49
C THR A 163 -3.71 8.00 -12.27
N ALA A 164 -3.86 7.10 -13.24
CA ALA A 164 -5.09 6.96 -14.01
C ALA A 164 -6.29 6.64 -13.12
N ARG A 165 -6.12 5.75 -12.13
CA ARG A 165 -7.20 5.41 -11.19
C ARG A 165 -7.65 6.60 -10.36
N ILE A 166 -6.74 7.43 -9.89
CA ILE A 166 -7.12 8.66 -9.15
C ILE A 166 -7.82 9.66 -10.09
N ALA A 167 -7.33 9.82 -11.32
CA ALA A 167 -7.97 10.68 -12.31
C ALA A 167 -9.39 10.21 -12.66
N GLU A 168 -9.62 8.91 -12.82
CA GLU A 168 -10.94 8.32 -13.04
C GLU A 168 -11.92 8.64 -11.89
N ILE A 169 -11.45 8.51 -10.64
CA ILE A 169 -12.25 8.85 -9.46
C ILE A 169 -12.61 10.33 -9.45
N LEU A 170 -11.66 11.23 -9.74
CA LEU A 170 -11.92 12.67 -9.83
C LEU A 170 -12.96 12.99 -10.92
N LEU A 171 -12.83 12.39 -12.10
CA LEU A 171 -13.78 12.57 -13.19
C LEU A 171 -15.19 12.05 -12.83
N ALA A 172 -15.29 10.90 -12.16
CA ALA A 172 -16.56 10.36 -11.68
C ALA A 172 -17.24 11.27 -10.65
N GLU A 173 -16.47 12.05 -9.90
CA GLU A 173 -16.98 13.05 -8.96
C GLU A 173 -17.11 14.46 -9.57
N ASN A 174 -17.02 14.58 -10.91
CA ASN A 174 -17.11 15.83 -11.66
C ASN A 174 -16.02 16.85 -11.28
N VAL A 175 -14.88 16.39 -10.81
CA VAL A 175 -13.69 17.20 -10.54
C VAL A 175 -12.73 17.07 -11.71
N LYS A 176 -12.40 18.18 -12.38
CA LYS A 176 -11.38 18.14 -13.43
C LYS A 176 -10.01 17.95 -12.80
N PRO A 177 -9.27 16.89 -13.17
CA PRO A 177 -7.92 16.72 -12.69
C PRO A 177 -7.01 17.75 -13.34
N ASP A 178 -6.32 18.54 -12.52
CA ASP A 178 -5.13 19.26 -12.94
C ASP A 178 -3.94 18.31 -12.79
N LEU A 179 -3.24 17.99 -13.90
CA LEU A 179 -2.21 16.97 -13.94
C LEU A 179 -1.01 17.30 -13.03
N GLU A 180 -0.63 18.58 -12.94
CA GLU A 180 0.49 19.01 -12.10
C GLU A 180 0.12 18.85 -10.61
N THR A 181 -1.06 19.29 -10.22
CA THR A 181 -1.56 19.10 -8.87
C THR A 181 -1.73 17.62 -8.53
N LEU A 182 -2.30 16.82 -9.45
CA LEU A 182 -2.48 15.38 -9.25
C LEU A 182 -1.15 14.65 -9.03
N ASP A 183 -0.11 14.99 -9.80
CA ASP A 183 1.22 14.39 -9.66
C ASP A 183 1.82 14.63 -8.27
N ILE A 184 1.58 15.81 -7.65
CA ILE A 184 2.01 16.07 -6.27
C ILE A 184 1.36 15.08 -5.28
N TYR A 185 0.03 14.86 -5.40
CA TYR A 185 -0.69 13.92 -4.53
C TYR A 185 -0.21 12.48 -4.74
N VAL A 186 -0.02 12.07 -5.98
CA VAL A 186 0.52 10.75 -6.33
C VAL A 186 1.90 10.56 -5.72
N ARG A 187 2.86 11.43 -6.01
CA ARG A 187 4.24 11.32 -5.50
C ARG A 187 4.33 11.35 -3.97
N SER A 188 3.45 12.11 -3.32
CA SER A 188 3.46 12.20 -1.85
C SER A 188 2.94 10.93 -1.17
N THR A 189 2.06 10.18 -1.83
CA THR A 189 1.36 9.03 -1.22
C THR A 189 1.77 7.67 -1.77
N TYR A 190 2.29 7.62 -3.01
CA TYR A 190 2.70 6.36 -3.64
C TYR A 190 3.62 5.54 -2.73
N PRO A 191 3.45 4.22 -2.61
CA PRO A 191 2.48 3.36 -3.32
C PRO A 191 1.13 3.15 -2.59
N ASP A 192 0.79 3.96 -1.59
CA ASP A 192 -0.44 3.84 -0.80
C ASP A 192 -1.63 4.50 -1.50
N LEU A 193 -2.37 3.72 -2.31
CA LEU A 193 -3.54 4.19 -3.04
C LEU A 193 -4.67 4.64 -2.11
N ARG A 194 -4.85 3.97 -0.96
CA ARG A 194 -5.85 4.34 0.05
C ARG A 194 -5.58 5.74 0.60
N LYS A 195 -4.32 6.00 0.97
CA LYS A 195 -3.90 7.32 1.46
C LYS A 195 -4.13 8.38 0.38
N CYS A 196 -3.78 8.09 -0.88
CA CYS A 196 -3.97 9.03 -2.00
C CYS A 196 -5.44 9.40 -2.18
N ILE A 197 -6.35 8.44 -2.24
CA ILE A 197 -7.79 8.66 -2.39
C ILE A 197 -8.32 9.53 -1.25
N ASN A 198 -7.97 9.23 -0.01
CA ASN A 198 -8.39 10.00 1.15
C ASN A 198 -7.90 11.46 1.10
N MET A 199 -6.62 11.66 0.77
CA MET A 199 -6.03 13.00 0.68
C MET A 199 -6.67 13.81 -0.45
N VAL A 200 -6.90 13.21 -1.59
CA VAL A 200 -7.58 13.85 -2.73
C VAL A 200 -9.02 14.23 -2.31
N GLN A 201 -9.78 13.32 -1.70
CA GLN A 201 -11.15 13.61 -1.25
C GLN A 201 -11.22 14.77 -0.25
N GLN A 202 -10.24 14.85 0.67
CA GLN A 202 -10.20 15.90 1.70
C GLN A 202 -9.83 17.28 1.14
N ASN A 203 -9.08 17.32 0.04
CA ASN A 203 -8.56 18.55 -0.54
C ASN A 203 -9.36 19.06 -1.76
N ILE A 204 -10.62 18.63 -1.91
CA ILE A 204 -11.52 19.20 -2.93
C ILE A 204 -12.36 20.30 -2.31
N VAL A 205 -12.21 21.50 -2.85
CA VAL A 205 -13.01 22.68 -2.52
C VAL A 205 -13.65 23.21 -3.80
N ASP A 206 -14.93 23.47 -3.78
CA ASP A 206 -15.72 24.01 -4.90
C ASP A 206 -15.51 23.25 -6.23
N GLY A 207 -15.43 21.91 -6.14
CA GLY A 207 -15.28 21.02 -7.31
C GLY A 207 -13.89 21.07 -7.95
N LYS A 208 -12.88 21.57 -7.24
CA LYS A 208 -11.48 21.60 -7.70
C LYS A 208 -10.55 20.99 -6.67
N LEU A 209 -9.60 20.21 -7.14
CA LEU A 209 -8.50 19.71 -6.30
C LEU A 209 -7.58 20.89 -5.99
N GLN A 210 -7.37 21.17 -4.71
CA GLN A 210 -6.54 22.29 -4.25
C GLN A 210 -5.06 21.94 -4.38
N GLN A 211 -4.27 22.96 -4.74
CA GLN A 211 -2.81 22.84 -4.63
C GLN A 211 -2.37 22.85 -3.17
N PRO A 212 -1.32 22.13 -2.81
CA PRO A 212 -0.79 22.15 -1.44
C PRO A 212 -0.47 23.57 -0.97
N GLY A 213 -0.82 23.89 0.28
CA GLY A 213 -0.59 25.21 0.88
C GLY A 213 -1.64 26.30 0.54
N GLN A 214 -2.69 25.99 -0.24
CA GLN A 214 -3.75 26.96 -0.58
C GLN A 214 -5.05 26.77 0.22
N GLY A 215 -5.15 25.73 1.07
CA GLY A 215 -6.35 25.44 1.87
C GLY A 215 -6.40 26.27 3.15
N GLU A 216 -7.47 27.07 3.34
CA GLU A 216 -7.77 27.68 4.63
C GLU A 216 -8.28 26.60 5.61
N GLY A 217 -7.51 26.29 6.66
CA GLY A 217 -8.02 25.72 7.92
C GLY A 217 -7.94 24.21 8.16
N GLY A 218 -7.12 23.45 7.42
CA GLY A 218 -6.71 22.08 7.81
C GLY A 218 -5.24 22.04 8.22
N GLU A 219 -4.81 21.09 9.05
CA GLU A 219 -3.40 20.74 9.14
C GLU A 219 -2.96 20.36 7.72
N SER A 220 -2.30 21.31 7.05
CA SER A 220 -1.72 21.13 5.73
C SER A 220 -0.76 19.93 5.84
N ASP A 221 -0.97 18.89 5.01
CA ASP A 221 -0.04 17.76 5.03
C ASP A 221 1.32 18.30 4.53
N TRP A 222 2.21 18.57 5.46
CA TRP A 222 3.55 19.10 5.18
C TRP A 222 4.31 18.25 4.16
N VAL A 223 3.91 16.97 4.00
CA VAL A 223 4.47 16.07 2.98
C VAL A 223 4.08 16.54 1.58
N LEU A 224 2.83 16.95 1.36
CA LEU A 224 2.40 17.51 0.07
C LEU A 224 3.16 18.80 -0.24
N GLU A 225 3.33 19.66 0.76
CA GLU A 225 4.02 20.94 0.57
C GLU A 225 5.48 20.76 0.17
N TYR A 226 6.26 19.92 0.90
CA TYR A 226 7.65 19.76 0.52
C TYR A 226 7.83 19.03 -0.81
N VAL A 227 6.95 18.07 -1.15
CA VAL A 227 6.95 17.42 -2.46
C VAL A 227 6.73 18.45 -3.57
N ALA A 228 5.75 19.33 -3.42
CA ALA A 228 5.53 20.43 -4.37
C ALA A 228 6.75 21.36 -4.49
N MET A 229 7.43 21.68 -3.36
CA MET A 229 8.64 22.46 -3.36
C MET A 229 9.80 21.78 -4.11
N PHE A 230 9.97 20.47 -3.93
CA PHE A 230 10.99 19.70 -4.67
C PHE A 230 10.71 19.69 -6.17
N GLN A 231 9.47 19.51 -6.60
CA GLN A 231 9.09 19.50 -8.02
C GLN A 231 9.47 20.82 -8.74
N ILE A 232 9.36 21.96 -8.05
CA ILE A 232 9.73 23.27 -8.60
C ILE A 232 11.16 23.70 -8.25
N GLY A 233 12.01 22.78 -7.74
CA GLY A 233 13.41 23.01 -7.44
C GLY A 233 13.68 23.88 -6.20
N LYS A 234 12.68 24.15 -5.34
CA LYS A 234 12.84 24.96 -4.11
C LYS A 234 13.34 24.11 -2.93
N ILE A 235 14.47 23.41 -3.11
CA ILE A 235 15.03 22.47 -2.13
C ILE A 235 15.34 23.16 -0.79
N ALA A 236 15.82 24.41 -0.80
CA ALA A 236 16.13 25.14 0.42
C ALA A 236 14.89 25.43 1.28
N ASP A 237 13.76 25.73 0.64
CA ASP A 237 12.51 26.00 1.34
C ASP A 237 11.88 24.70 1.84
N ALA A 238 11.92 23.64 1.02
CA ALA A 238 11.52 22.29 1.41
C ALA A 238 12.29 21.82 2.67
N ARG A 239 13.61 22.03 2.72
CA ARG A 239 14.43 21.71 3.89
C ARG A 239 13.93 22.42 5.14
N LYS A 240 13.67 23.74 5.08
CA LYS A 240 13.17 24.52 6.23
C LYS A 240 11.82 23.99 6.70
N LEU A 241 10.93 23.66 5.77
CA LEU A 241 9.63 23.08 6.09
C LEU A 241 9.76 21.72 6.78
N ILE A 242 10.53 20.79 6.21
CA ILE A 242 10.76 19.47 6.77
C ILE A 242 11.28 19.58 8.21
N VAL A 243 12.32 20.36 8.43
CA VAL A 243 12.92 20.55 9.76
C VAL A 243 11.93 21.15 10.76
N SER A 244 11.03 22.04 10.32
CA SER A 244 10.05 22.69 11.20
C SER A 244 8.84 21.82 11.55
N LYS A 245 8.54 20.78 10.76
CA LYS A 245 7.30 20.00 10.85
C LYS A 245 7.51 18.53 11.16
N ALA A 246 8.55 17.91 10.59
CA ALA A 246 8.82 16.49 10.76
C ALA A 246 9.40 16.17 12.13
N ARG A 247 8.98 15.06 12.71
CA ARG A 247 9.59 14.47 13.90
C ARG A 247 10.75 13.57 13.51
N ALA A 248 11.67 13.32 14.42
CA ALA A 248 12.85 12.48 14.17
C ALA A 248 12.49 11.07 13.62
N GLU A 249 11.37 10.52 14.07
CA GLU A 249 10.84 9.20 13.63
C GLU A 249 10.35 9.19 12.16
N GLU A 250 10.07 10.37 11.61
CA GLU A 250 9.56 10.53 10.23
C GLU A 250 10.70 10.76 9.22
N TYR A 251 11.93 11.00 9.68
CA TYR A 251 13.07 11.31 8.79
C TYR A 251 13.44 10.15 7.87
N GLU A 252 13.33 8.90 8.31
CA GLU A 252 13.52 7.74 7.43
C GLU A 252 12.52 7.76 6.27
N GLY A 253 11.27 8.16 6.52
CA GLY A 253 10.25 8.36 5.50
C GLY A 253 10.63 9.45 4.49
N VAL A 254 11.27 10.53 4.95
CA VAL A 254 11.80 11.59 4.07
C VAL A 254 12.90 11.03 3.18
N TYR A 255 13.92 10.33 3.73
CA TYR A 255 14.99 9.69 2.95
C TYR A 255 14.41 8.73 1.90
N ARG A 256 13.37 7.96 2.24
CA ARG A 256 12.71 7.06 1.33
C ARG A 256 12.04 7.81 0.17
N LYS A 257 11.36 8.91 0.44
CA LYS A 257 10.74 9.76 -0.59
C LYS A 257 11.77 10.41 -1.51
N LEU A 258 12.90 10.88 -0.98
CA LEU A 258 14.00 11.41 -1.79
C LEU A 258 14.55 10.35 -2.75
N TYR A 259 14.73 9.10 -2.26
CA TYR A 259 15.18 7.98 -3.09
C TYR A 259 14.17 7.60 -4.19
N GLU A 260 12.88 7.64 -3.88
CA GLU A 260 11.82 7.30 -4.83
C GLU A 260 11.63 8.35 -5.94
N ASN A 261 12.16 9.57 -5.73
CA ASN A 261 12.01 10.70 -6.64
C ASN A 261 13.37 11.33 -6.99
N LEU A 262 14.32 10.54 -7.45
CA LEU A 262 15.66 11.00 -7.82
C LEU A 262 15.65 12.02 -8.98
N ASP A 263 14.60 12.03 -9.79
CA ASP A 263 14.35 13.01 -10.85
C ASP A 263 14.24 14.45 -10.35
N TRP A 264 13.92 14.69 -9.08
CA TRP A 264 13.94 16.04 -8.48
C TRP A 264 15.33 16.71 -8.49
N PHE A 265 16.39 15.91 -8.58
CA PHE A 265 17.77 16.39 -8.51
C PHE A 265 18.43 16.54 -9.88
N GLY A 266 17.88 15.94 -10.93
CA GLY A 266 18.35 16.01 -12.31
C GLY A 266 17.83 14.85 -13.17
N GLU A 267 17.84 15.07 -14.48
CA GLU A 267 17.34 14.06 -15.44
C GLU A 267 18.39 13.02 -15.82
N ASP A 268 19.67 13.40 -15.79
CA ASP A 268 20.76 12.53 -16.19
C ASP A 268 21.16 11.50 -15.13
N GLU A 269 21.56 10.31 -15.56
CA GLU A 269 21.91 9.18 -14.70
C GLU A 269 23.10 9.47 -13.76
N LEU A 270 24.02 10.36 -14.15
CA LEU A 270 25.17 10.71 -13.32
C LEU A 270 24.72 11.54 -12.10
N THR A 271 23.83 12.50 -12.32
CA THR A 271 23.27 13.34 -11.26
C THR A 271 22.37 12.52 -10.33
N LYS A 272 21.51 11.64 -10.87
CA LYS A 272 20.72 10.68 -10.08
C LYS A 272 21.60 9.77 -9.24
N GLY A 273 22.70 9.27 -9.82
CA GLY A 273 23.68 8.44 -9.10
C GLY A 273 24.34 9.18 -7.94
N LYS A 274 24.72 10.44 -8.11
CA LYS A 274 25.27 11.28 -7.03
C LYS A 274 24.25 11.53 -5.93
N ALA A 275 23.01 11.84 -6.30
CA ALA A 275 21.93 12.04 -5.35
C ALA A 275 21.65 10.75 -4.55
N LEU A 276 21.64 9.58 -5.20
CA LEU A 276 21.49 8.28 -4.55
C LEU A 276 22.58 8.02 -3.51
N LEU A 277 23.85 8.28 -3.86
CA LEU A 277 24.97 8.10 -2.93
C LEU A 277 24.86 9.04 -1.73
N CYS A 278 24.50 10.30 -1.94
CA CYS A 278 24.28 11.28 -0.88
C CYS A 278 23.13 10.83 0.05
N ILE A 279 22.01 10.37 -0.50
CA ILE A 279 20.86 9.87 0.29
C ILE A 279 21.26 8.64 1.11
N ARG A 280 22.03 7.69 0.52
CA ARG A 280 22.52 6.51 1.22
C ARG A 280 23.39 6.92 2.41
N ASP A 281 24.35 7.82 2.21
CA ASP A 281 25.28 8.26 3.24
C ASP A 281 24.54 8.98 4.37
N GLY A 282 23.55 9.83 4.04
CA GLY A 282 22.65 10.46 4.99
C GLY A 282 21.85 9.44 5.80
N LEU A 283 21.29 8.40 5.16
CA LEU A 283 20.52 7.36 5.83
C LEU A 283 21.40 6.47 6.74
N VAL A 284 22.61 6.11 6.31
CA VAL A 284 23.56 5.36 7.13
C VAL A 284 23.95 6.16 8.37
N ASN A 285 24.27 7.44 8.18
CA ASN A 285 24.61 8.32 9.30
C ASN A 285 23.45 8.57 10.25
N HIS A 286 22.20 8.56 9.75
CA HIS A 286 21.00 8.80 10.56
C HIS A 286 20.91 7.89 11.79
N SER A 287 21.33 6.65 11.69
CA SER A 287 21.36 5.69 12.81
C SER A 287 22.53 5.86 13.77
N LEU A 288 23.52 6.69 13.43
CA LEU A 288 24.79 6.82 14.15
C LEU A 288 24.98 8.20 14.81
N VAL A 289 24.27 9.22 14.33
CA VAL A 289 24.45 10.60 14.80
C VAL A 289 23.68 10.88 16.07
N ALA A 290 24.19 11.81 16.87
CA ALA A 290 23.52 12.29 18.08
C ALA A 290 22.28 13.15 17.75
N ASP A 291 22.27 13.83 16.62
CA ASP A 291 21.20 14.70 16.16
C ASP A 291 20.78 14.39 14.73
N PRO A 292 19.67 13.64 14.56
CA PRO A 292 19.15 13.28 13.24
C PRO A 292 18.71 14.48 12.39
N GLU A 293 18.30 15.59 12.99
CA GLU A 293 17.87 16.81 12.29
C GLU A 293 19.03 17.47 11.56
N ILE A 294 20.16 17.61 12.25
CA ILE A 294 21.39 18.16 11.66
C ILE A 294 21.83 17.30 10.47
N ASN A 295 21.82 15.98 10.63
CA ASN A 295 22.20 15.05 9.57
C ASN A 295 21.28 15.16 8.35
N LEU A 296 19.97 15.17 8.54
CA LEU A 296 19.00 15.34 7.43
C LEU A 296 19.19 16.70 6.75
N SER A 297 19.38 17.77 7.54
CA SER A 297 19.63 19.12 7.00
C SER A 297 20.90 19.18 6.14
N ALA A 298 21.98 18.53 6.57
CA ALA A 298 23.22 18.44 5.83
C ALA A 298 23.03 17.68 4.50
N THR A 299 22.37 16.53 4.55
CA THR A 299 22.06 15.74 3.33
C THR A 299 21.22 16.55 2.33
N LEU A 300 20.22 17.29 2.79
CA LEU A 300 19.38 18.12 1.90
C LEU A 300 20.17 19.30 1.30
N LEU A 301 21.16 19.85 2.01
CA LEU A 301 22.08 20.85 1.48
C LEU A 301 22.99 20.26 0.39
N GLU A 302 23.53 19.09 0.59
CA GLU A 302 24.35 18.39 -0.42
C GLU A 302 23.52 18.07 -1.68
N LEU A 303 22.30 17.57 -1.52
CA LEU A 303 21.37 17.33 -2.62
C LEU A 303 21.04 18.62 -3.39
N GLN A 304 20.87 19.75 -2.70
CA GLN A 304 20.71 21.06 -3.35
C GLN A 304 21.91 21.46 -4.21
N HIS A 305 23.14 21.14 -3.78
CA HIS A 305 24.34 21.42 -4.56
C HIS A 305 24.44 20.49 -5.79
N ILE A 306 23.98 19.24 -5.67
CA ILE A 306 23.93 18.28 -6.77
C ILE A 306 22.94 18.76 -7.83
N ALA A 307 21.74 19.20 -7.44
CA ALA A 307 20.68 19.65 -8.33
C ALA A 307 21.00 20.96 -9.08
N LYS A 308 21.91 21.80 -8.56
CA LYS A 308 22.30 23.08 -9.18
C LYS A 308 23.38 22.96 -10.25
N LYS A 309 23.95 21.80 -10.46
CA LYS A 309 24.98 21.52 -11.47
C LYS A 309 24.37 20.87 -12.70
#